data_fb5fca1ee6f525f344426381ff3d376c
#
_entry.id   fb5fca1ee6f525f344426381ff3d376c
#
_cell.length_a   1.000
_cell.length_b   1.000
_cell.length_c   1.000
_cell.angle_alpha   90.00
_cell.angle_beta   90.00
_cell.angle_gamma   90.00
#
_symmetry.space_group_name_H-M   'P 1'
#
loop_
_entity.id
_entity.type
_entity.pdbx_description
1 polymer ?
#
loop_
_entity_poly.entity_id
_entity_poly.type
_entity_poly.pdbx_seq_one_letter_code
_entity_poly.pdbx_strand_id
1 'polypeptide(L)'
;MEKVLKKIILASKSIDRTELFNRIDIPFEVQASNIDEEKFKKRISDPILLVKELANAKLLYVKGELIKKNSQALIIAADTIVELNGIIIGKAKNPEGASKILKNLMGKAHNLITGIAISNTDDPKIIIDHAITSVEFLTLSDSEIDNYVKTNEWKGRAGAYSINDKASLFISKINGSSSNVIGLPMHKIYEILKNDFGLNLFHM
;
A
#
# COMPACT_ATOMS: atom_id res chain seq x y z
N MET A 1 14.57 31.79 -0.15
CA MET A 1 15.32 30.64 -0.70
C MET A 1 14.29 29.65 -1.23
N GLU A 2 14.17 29.50 -2.53
CA GLU A 2 13.40 28.41 -3.12
C GLU A 2 13.99 27.08 -2.63
N LYS A 3 13.19 26.29 -1.94
CA LYS A 3 13.57 24.93 -1.58
C LYS A 3 13.68 24.14 -2.90
N VAL A 4 14.90 23.83 -3.31
CA VAL A 4 15.13 22.92 -4.45
C VAL A 4 14.27 21.68 -4.22
N LEU A 5 13.42 21.38 -5.19
CA LEU A 5 12.53 20.25 -5.14
C LEU A 5 13.36 18.98 -4.98
N LYS A 6 13.29 18.33 -3.83
CA LYS A 6 14.00 17.06 -3.64
C LYS A 6 13.31 16.00 -4.50
N LYS A 7 14.10 15.18 -5.20
CA LYS A 7 13.64 14.00 -5.91
C LYS A 7 12.78 13.14 -4.98
N ILE A 8 11.60 12.73 -5.42
CA ILE A 8 10.73 11.82 -4.68
C ILE A 8 10.98 10.40 -5.16
N ILE A 9 11.20 9.48 -4.23
CA ILE A 9 11.36 8.06 -4.50
C ILE A 9 10.21 7.28 -3.85
N LEU A 10 9.44 6.56 -4.65
CA LEU A 10 8.44 5.60 -4.19
C LEU A 10 9.10 4.22 -4.03
N ALA A 11 9.30 3.80 -2.78
CA ALA A 11 9.92 2.51 -2.44
C ALA A 11 8.91 1.35 -2.56
N SER A 12 8.44 1.06 -3.78
CA SER A 12 7.38 0.07 -4.02
C SER A 12 7.56 -0.67 -5.34
N LYS A 13 7.11 -1.95 -5.37
CA LYS A 13 6.95 -2.75 -6.61
C LYS A 13 5.50 -2.73 -7.14
N SER A 14 4.58 -2.11 -6.43
CA SER A 14 3.15 -2.12 -6.77
C SER A 14 2.85 -1.21 -7.94
N ILE A 15 2.27 -1.77 -8.99
CA ILE A 15 1.76 -1.03 -10.15
C ILE A 15 0.66 -0.08 -9.71
N ASP A 16 -0.30 -0.56 -8.91
CA ASP A 16 -1.44 0.23 -8.43
C ASP A 16 -0.99 1.50 -7.67
N ARG A 17 0.07 1.41 -6.84
CA ARG A 17 0.64 2.58 -6.15
C ARG A 17 1.31 3.54 -7.11
N THR A 18 2.03 3.02 -8.09
CA THR A 18 2.69 3.83 -9.13
C THR A 18 1.66 4.59 -9.95
N GLU A 19 0.59 3.92 -10.38
CA GLU A 19 -0.52 4.54 -11.12
C GLU A 19 -1.22 5.61 -10.29
N LEU A 20 -1.48 5.34 -9.00
CA LEU A 20 -2.10 6.32 -8.10
C LEU A 20 -1.22 7.57 -7.96
N PHE A 21 0.09 7.40 -7.82
CA PHE A 21 1.02 8.53 -7.70
C PHE A 21 1.14 9.32 -9.01
N ASN A 22 1.09 8.64 -10.17
CA ASN A 22 1.06 9.29 -11.48
C ASN A 22 -0.18 10.18 -11.68
N ARG A 23 -1.34 9.82 -11.10
CA ARG A 23 -2.59 10.60 -11.23
C ARG A 23 -2.54 11.98 -10.61
N ILE A 24 -1.59 12.24 -9.70
CA ILE A 24 -1.42 13.55 -9.06
C ILE A 24 -0.37 14.42 -9.76
N ASP A 25 0.21 13.92 -10.84
CA ASP A 25 1.17 14.64 -11.72
C ASP A 25 2.38 15.24 -10.98
N ILE A 26 2.86 14.56 -9.95
CA ILE A 26 4.06 14.94 -9.21
C ILE A 26 5.23 14.08 -9.69
N PRO A 27 6.36 14.66 -10.06
CA PRO A 27 7.53 13.90 -10.49
C PRO A 27 8.07 12.99 -9.40
N PHE A 28 8.21 11.70 -9.69
CA PHE A 28 8.80 10.71 -8.78
C PHE A 28 9.52 9.61 -9.57
N GLU A 29 10.35 8.85 -8.86
CA GLU A 29 10.94 7.63 -9.39
C GLU A 29 10.58 6.44 -8.51
N VAL A 30 10.52 5.26 -9.11
CA VAL A 30 10.29 4.00 -8.41
C VAL A 30 11.61 3.31 -8.14
N GLN A 31 11.86 2.96 -6.87
CA GLN A 31 12.97 2.10 -6.48
C GLN A 31 12.48 1.01 -5.54
N ALA A 32 12.37 -0.21 -6.05
CA ALA A 32 11.88 -1.34 -5.28
C ALA A 32 12.88 -1.76 -4.18
N SER A 33 12.35 -2.09 -2.99
CA SER A 33 13.14 -2.73 -1.95
C SER A 33 13.28 -4.24 -2.20
N ASN A 34 14.37 -4.84 -1.70
CA ASN A 34 14.59 -6.29 -1.75
C ASN A 34 14.69 -6.86 -0.33
N ILE A 35 13.66 -6.63 0.49
CA ILE A 35 13.56 -7.18 1.84
C ILE A 35 12.83 -8.53 1.85
N ASP A 36 13.16 -9.37 2.82
CA ASP A 36 12.46 -10.64 3.07
C ASP A 36 11.21 -10.37 3.95
N GLU A 37 10.06 -10.08 3.31
CA GLU A 37 8.80 -9.78 4.00
C GLU A 37 8.31 -10.96 4.86
N GLU A 38 8.63 -12.22 4.50
CA GLU A 38 8.15 -13.40 5.21
C GLU A 38 8.77 -13.51 6.62
N LYS A 39 9.98 -12.99 6.85
CA LYS A 39 10.56 -12.91 8.18
C LYS A 39 9.75 -12.04 9.13
N PHE A 40 9.19 -10.94 8.63
CA PHE A 40 8.32 -10.06 9.43
C PHE A 40 6.98 -10.72 9.72
N LYS A 41 6.34 -11.32 8.72
CA LYS A 41 5.04 -12.01 8.86
C LYS A 41 5.07 -13.18 9.84
N LYS A 42 6.19 -13.91 9.91
CA LYS A 42 6.37 -15.00 10.89
C LYS A 42 6.51 -14.53 12.33
N ARG A 43 7.03 -13.32 12.54
CA ARG A 43 7.37 -12.78 13.86
C ARG A 43 6.29 -11.85 14.41
N ILE A 44 5.55 -11.16 13.56
CA ILE A 44 4.61 -10.11 13.94
C ILE A 44 3.20 -10.54 13.56
N SER A 45 2.37 -10.77 14.59
CA SER A 45 0.95 -11.12 14.41
C SER A 45 0.01 -9.92 14.44
N ASP A 46 0.43 -8.81 15.07
CA ASP A 46 -0.36 -7.57 15.07
C ASP A 46 -0.36 -6.94 13.67
N PRO A 47 -1.54 -6.73 13.06
CA PRO A 47 -1.64 -6.23 11.69
C PRO A 47 -1.05 -4.83 11.50
N ILE A 48 -1.27 -3.93 12.47
CA ILE A 48 -0.81 -2.54 12.40
C ILE A 48 0.70 -2.48 12.56
N LEU A 49 1.24 -3.20 13.54
CA LEU A 49 2.68 -3.28 13.74
C LEU A 49 3.37 -3.89 12.52
N LEU A 50 2.80 -4.94 11.94
CA LEU A 50 3.36 -5.60 10.76
C LEU A 50 3.52 -4.63 9.58
N VAL A 51 2.47 -3.89 9.21
CA VAL A 51 2.55 -2.97 8.06
C VAL A 51 3.49 -1.80 8.31
N LYS A 52 3.58 -1.30 9.55
CA LYS A 52 4.54 -0.26 9.95
C LYS A 52 5.98 -0.74 9.82
N GLU A 53 6.28 -1.92 10.35
CA GLU A 53 7.61 -2.52 10.29
C GLU A 53 8.03 -2.86 8.84
N LEU A 54 7.10 -3.38 8.03
CA LEU A 54 7.37 -3.62 6.60
C LEU A 54 7.62 -2.33 5.83
N ALA A 55 6.82 -1.28 6.06
CA ALA A 55 7.03 0.02 5.42
C ALA A 55 8.39 0.62 5.84
N ASN A 56 8.72 0.57 7.13
CA ASN A 56 10.01 1.05 7.65
C ASN A 56 11.20 0.28 7.05
N ALA A 57 11.13 -1.05 7.02
CA ALA A 57 12.18 -1.88 6.45
C ALA A 57 12.40 -1.59 4.95
N LYS A 58 11.32 -1.38 4.18
CA LYS A 58 11.40 -0.98 2.77
C LYS A 58 12.08 0.38 2.60
N LEU A 59 11.69 1.35 3.43
CA LEU A 59 12.31 2.67 3.44
C LEU A 59 13.80 2.59 3.74
N LEU A 60 14.18 1.90 4.82
CA LEU A 60 15.57 1.79 5.24
C LEU A 60 16.45 1.12 4.19
N TYR A 61 15.93 0.09 3.51
CA TYR A 61 16.63 -0.55 2.40
C TYR A 61 16.95 0.45 1.28
N VAL A 62 15.92 1.17 0.79
CA VAL A 62 16.09 2.14 -0.30
C VAL A 62 16.96 3.31 0.12
N LYS A 63 16.77 3.80 1.36
CA LYS A 63 17.60 4.88 1.93
C LYS A 63 19.08 4.50 1.95
N GLY A 64 19.41 3.29 2.39
CA GLY A 64 20.81 2.80 2.39
C GLY A 64 21.41 2.73 0.99
N GLU A 65 20.64 2.30 -0.02
CA GLU A 65 21.11 2.26 -1.42
C GLU A 65 21.35 3.67 -2.02
N LEU A 66 20.48 4.63 -1.67
CA LEU A 66 20.63 6.02 -2.14
C LEU A 66 21.82 6.72 -1.47
N ILE A 67 22.05 6.51 -0.19
CA ILE A 67 23.21 7.05 0.55
C ILE A 67 24.51 6.54 -0.06
N LYS A 68 24.63 5.25 -0.39
CA LYS A 68 25.81 4.68 -1.07
C LYS A 68 26.09 5.36 -2.43
N LYS A 69 25.06 5.88 -3.09
CA LYS A 69 25.15 6.57 -4.37
C LYS A 69 25.29 8.10 -4.23
N ASN A 70 25.43 8.62 -3.02
CA ASN A 70 25.40 10.06 -2.71
C ASN A 70 24.17 10.78 -3.30
N SER A 71 23.02 10.10 -3.38
CA SER A 71 21.77 10.62 -3.95
C SER A 71 20.88 11.18 -2.86
N GLN A 72 20.49 12.45 -3.00
CA GLN A 72 19.51 13.09 -2.10
C GLN A 72 18.10 12.89 -2.62
N ALA A 73 17.21 12.41 -1.76
CA ALA A 73 15.82 12.17 -2.10
C ALA A 73 14.91 12.17 -0.86
N LEU A 74 13.63 12.45 -1.07
CA LEU A 74 12.54 12.13 -0.16
C LEU A 74 12.01 10.73 -0.53
N ILE A 75 11.98 9.83 0.43
CA ILE A 75 11.58 8.43 0.22
C ILE A 75 10.22 8.20 0.86
N ILE A 76 9.29 7.62 0.10
CA ILE A 76 7.97 7.19 0.55
C ILE A 76 7.88 5.68 0.38
N ALA A 77 7.69 4.95 1.47
CA ALA A 77 7.49 3.52 1.47
C ALA A 77 6.12 3.17 2.05
N ALA A 78 5.51 2.09 1.56
CA ALA A 78 4.24 1.61 2.08
C ALA A 78 4.16 0.08 2.02
N ASP A 79 3.38 -0.50 2.94
CA ASP A 79 2.95 -1.89 2.88
C ASP A 79 1.48 -2.02 3.22
N THR A 80 0.77 -2.94 2.57
CA THR A 80 -0.68 -3.09 2.70
C THR A 80 -1.05 -4.55 2.91
N ILE A 81 -1.91 -4.78 3.89
CA ILE A 81 -2.52 -6.08 4.14
C ILE A 81 -4.04 -5.95 4.19
N VAL A 82 -4.72 -7.08 3.99
CA VAL A 82 -6.14 -7.24 4.30
C VAL A 82 -6.26 -7.97 5.63
N GLU A 83 -7.18 -7.51 6.47
CA GLU A 83 -7.50 -8.11 7.76
C GLU A 83 -8.99 -8.40 7.84
N LEU A 84 -9.36 -9.59 8.32
CA LEU A 84 -10.74 -9.97 8.62
C LEU A 84 -10.79 -10.66 10.00
N ASN A 85 -11.50 -10.06 10.96
CA ASN A 85 -11.68 -10.60 12.31
C ASN A 85 -10.35 -10.94 13.03
N GLY A 86 -9.36 -10.07 12.93
CA GLY A 86 -8.03 -10.26 13.53
C GLY A 86 -7.08 -11.15 12.69
N ILE A 87 -7.55 -11.72 11.58
CA ILE A 87 -6.75 -12.62 10.74
C ILE A 87 -6.21 -11.86 9.52
N ILE A 88 -4.89 -11.89 9.36
CA ILE A 88 -4.23 -11.31 8.18
C ILE A 88 -4.45 -12.21 6.98
N ILE A 89 -5.04 -11.66 5.91
CA ILE A 89 -5.27 -12.33 4.64
C ILE A 89 -4.14 -11.95 3.68
N GLY A 90 -3.37 -12.95 3.28
CA GLY A 90 -2.26 -12.77 2.35
C GLY A 90 -2.70 -12.62 0.89
N LYS A 91 -1.72 -12.61 -0.01
CA LYS A 91 -1.94 -12.63 -1.46
C LYS A 91 -2.19 -14.06 -1.92
N ALA A 92 -3.10 -14.21 -2.88
CA ALA A 92 -3.32 -15.49 -3.55
C ALA A 92 -2.08 -15.90 -4.37
N LYS A 93 -1.75 -17.18 -4.33
CA LYS A 93 -0.64 -17.76 -5.11
C LYS A 93 -1.11 -18.37 -6.43
N ASN A 94 -2.38 -18.76 -6.49
CA ASN A 94 -3.02 -19.44 -7.62
C ASN A 94 -4.53 -19.10 -7.65
N PRO A 95 -5.25 -19.47 -8.73
CA PRO A 95 -6.68 -19.20 -8.86
C PRO A 95 -7.54 -19.78 -7.72
N GLU A 96 -7.21 -20.98 -7.25
CA GLU A 96 -7.93 -21.66 -6.15
C GLU A 96 -7.78 -20.88 -4.84
N GLY A 97 -6.58 -20.38 -4.58
CA GLY A 97 -6.29 -19.49 -3.44
C GLY A 97 -7.06 -18.17 -3.54
N ALA A 98 -7.17 -17.60 -4.73
CA ALA A 98 -7.95 -16.39 -4.96
C ALA A 98 -9.45 -16.63 -4.71
N SER A 99 -10.01 -17.71 -5.26
CA SER A 99 -11.41 -18.10 -5.01
C SER A 99 -11.69 -18.29 -3.50
N LYS A 100 -10.79 -18.99 -2.79
CA LYS A 100 -10.91 -19.19 -1.34
C LYS A 100 -10.89 -17.88 -0.54
N ILE A 101 -9.99 -16.95 -0.90
CA ILE A 101 -9.91 -15.63 -0.25
C ILE A 101 -11.20 -14.87 -0.51
N LEU A 102 -11.65 -14.77 -1.75
CA LEU A 102 -12.86 -14.05 -2.12
C LEU A 102 -14.10 -14.62 -1.42
N LYS A 103 -14.31 -15.95 -1.44
CA LYS A 103 -15.41 -16.63 -0.71
C LYS A 103 -15.41 -16.26 0.78
N ASN A 104 -14.25 -16.13 1.40
CA ASN A 104 -14.14 -15.73 2.80
C ASN A 104 -14.55 -14.27 3.04
N LEU A 105 -14.35 -13.38 2.07
CA LEU A 105 -14.66 -11.95 2.16
C LEU A 105 -16.09 -11.60 1.74
N MET A 106 -16.76 -12.41 0.92
CA MET A 106 -18.11 -12.13 0.41
C MET A 106 -19.13 -11.91 1.53
N GLY A 107 -19.96 -10.88 1.37
CA GLY A 107 -20.98 -10.47 2.33
C GLY A 107 -20.44 -9.94 3.66
N LYS A 108 -19.15 -9.61 3.75
CA LYS A 108 -18.51 -9.16 4.98
C LYS A 108 -17.78 -7.83 4.78
N ALA A 109 -17.66 -7.10 5.88
CA ALA A 109 -16.73 -5.99 5.99
C ALA A 109 -15.34 -6.51 6.41
N HIS A 110 -14.30 -6.03 5.77
CA HIS A 110 -12.90 -6.34 6.06
C HIS A 110 -12.06 -5.07 6.00
N ASN A 111 -10.91 -5.05 6.65
CA ASN A 111 -10.05 -3.90 6.73
C ASN A 111 -8.87 -4.01 5.77
N LEU A 112 -8.59 -2.92 5.05
CA LEU A 112 -7.29 -2.68 4.42
C LEU A 112 -6.48 -1.78 5.33
N ILE A 113 -5.33 -2.28 5.75
CA ILE A 113 -4.41 -1.58 6.65
C ILE A 113 -3.13 -1.32 5.88
N THR A 114 -2.78 -0.04 5.72
CA THR A 114 -1.53 0.36 5.06
C THR A 114 -0.63 1.08 6.05
N GLY A 115 0.56 0.55 6.26
CA GLY A 115 1.66 1.25 6.91
C GLY A 115 2.41 2.12 5.91
N ILE A 116 2.83 3.30 6.34
CA ILE A 116 3.66 4.23 5.58
C ILE A 116 4.90 4.60 6.38
N ALA A 117 6.01 4.80 5.68
CA ALA A 117 7.24 5.35 6.25
C ALA A 117 7.80 6.40 5.30
N ILE A 118 8.20 7.57 5.82
CA ILE A 118 8.70 8.70 5.04
C ILE A 118 9.96 9.25 5.70
N SER A 119 11.01 9.51 4.91
CA SER A 119 12.27 10.10 5.37
C SER A 119 13.01 10.76 4.21
N ASN A 120 13.84 11.75 4.53
CA ASN A 120 14.89 12.22 3.61
C ASN A 120 16.15 11.34 3.75
N THR A 121 16.93 11.25 2.69
CA THR A 121 18.23 10.56 2.72
C THR A 121 19.25 11.26 3.64
N ASP A 122 19.17 12.57 3.76
CA ASP A 122 20.08 13.44 4.54
C ASP A 122 19.58 13.75 5.97
N ASP A 123 18.48 13.13 6.41
CA ASP A 123 17.89 13.34 7.73
C ASP A 123 17.72 11.98 8.45
N PRO A 124 18.15 11.83 9.71
CA PRO A 124 17.89 10.61 10.48
C PRO A 124 16.39 10.42 10.83
N LYS A 125 15.58 11.49 10.75
CA LYS A 125 14.15 11.46 11.07
C LYS A 125 13.42 10.52 10.11
N ILE A 126 12.64 9.60 10.66
CA ILE A 126 11.71 8.73 9.94
C ILE A 126 10.31 8.91 10.55
N ILE A 127 9.35 9.27 9.75
CA ILE A 127 7.94 9.31 10.16
C ILE A 127 7.28 8.01 9.74
N ILE A 128 6.69 7.30 10.71
CA ILE A 128 5.98 6.05 10.49
C ILE A 128 4.53 6.21 10.97
N ASP A 129 3.58 5.97 10.09
CA ASP A 129 2.15 6.05 10.40
C ASP A 129 1.40 4.92 9.69
N HIS A 130 0.07 4.85 9.84
CA HIS A 130 -0.78 3.90 9.16
C HIS A 130 -2.16 4.49 8.85
N ALA A 131 -2.87 3.86 7.93
CA ALA A 131 -4.27 4.13 7.67
C ALA A 131 -5.07 2.82 7.61
N ILE A 132 -6.32 2.89 8.05
CA ILE A 132 -7.27 1.77 8.01
C ILE A 132 -8.48 2.22 7.20
N THR A 133 -8.94 1.35 6.31
CA THR A 133 -10.17 1.55 5.53
C THR A 133 -10.96 0.26 5.51
N SER A 134 -12.20 0.32 5.94
CA SER A 134 -13.12 -0.83 5.87
C SER A 134 -13.79 -0.87 4.50
N VAL A 135 -13.81 -2.06 3.90
CA VAL A 135 -14.47 -2.36 2.62
C VAL A 135 -15.48 -3.46 2.85
N GLU A 136 -16.71 -3.28 2.38
CA GLU A 136 -17.80 -4.25 2.48
C GLU A 136 -18.13 -4.80 1.09
N PHE A 137 -18.26 -6.13 0.98
CA PHE A 137 -18.61 -6.81 -0.25
C PHE A 137 -20.07 -7.26 -0.27
N LEU A 138 -20.67 -7.21 -1.44
CA LEU A 138 -21.87 -7.96 -1.74
C LEU A 138 -21.58 -9.46 -1.66
N THR A 139 -22.62 -10.26 -1.53
CA THR A 139 -22.51 -11.73 -1.64
C THR A 139 -22.60 -12.11 -3.11
N LEU A 140 -21.59 -12.78 -3.62
CA LEU A 140 -21.56 -13.38 -4.96
C LEU A 140 -21.78 -14.88 -4.88
N SER A 141 -22.38 -15.44 -5.95
CA SER A 141 -22.41 -16.89 -6.17
C SER A 141 -21.02 -17.45 -6.50
N ASP A 142 -20.85 -18.76 -6.33
CA ASP A 142 -19.59 -19.42 -6.69
C ASP A 142 -19.21 -19.20 -8.16
N SER A 143 -20.20 -19.21 -9.07
CA SER A 143 -19.95 -18.99 -10.50
C SER A 143 -19.49 -17.56 -10.80
N GLU A 144 -19.99 -16.54 -10.10
CA GLU A 144 -19.55 -15.15 -10.24
C GLU A 144 -18.12 -14.98 -9.72
N ILE A 145 -17.80 -15.59 -8.56
CA ILE A 145 -16.43 -15.60 -8.01
C ILE A 145 -15.46 -16.26 -9.01
N ASP A 146 -15.81 -17.42 -9.57
CA ASP A 146 -14.98 -18.12 -10.53
C ASP A 146 -14.78 -17.30 -11.81
N ASN A 147 -15.80 -16.57 -12.27
CA ASN A 147 -15.69 -15.68 -13.43
C ASN A 147 -14.80 -14.47 -13.11
N TYR A 148 -14.88 -13.90 -11.90
CA TYR A 148 -13.94 -12.85 -11.48
C TYR A 148 -12.51 -13.38 -11.40
N VAL A 149 -12.28 -14.55 -10.85
CA VAL A 149 -10.94 -15.17 -10.76
C VAL A 149 -10.30 -15.35 -12.15
N LYS A 150 -11.09 -15.71 -13.18
CA LYS A 150 -10.61 -15.81 -14.58
C LYS A 150 -10.10 -14.50 -15.17
N THR A 151 -10.49 -13.34 -14.62
CA THR A 151 -9.97 -12.03 -15.07
C THR A 151 -8.48 -11.83 -14.74
N ASN A 152 -7.95 -12.59 -13.79
CA ASN A 152 -6.61 -12.45 -13.24
C ASN A 152 -6.34 -11.13 -12.48
N GLU A 153 -7.34 -10.32 -12.20
CA GLU A 153 -7.20 -9.07 -11.44
C GLU A 153 -6.73 -9.28 -9.98
N TRP A 154 -6.88 -10.50 -9.45
CA TRP A 154 -6.43 -10.89 -8.12
C TRP A 154 -4.90 -10.99 -7.99
N LYS A 155 -4.16 -11.11 -9.10
CA LYS A 155 -2.72 -11.39 -9.08
C LYS A 155 -1.94 -10.26 -8.40
N GLY A 156 -1.13 -10.62 -7.41
CA GLY A 156 -0.26 -9.70 -6.69
C GLY A 156 -0.96 -8.75 -5.71
N ARG A 157 -2.29 -8.85 -5.56
CA ARG A 157 -3.09 -7.97 -4.71
C ARG A 157 -3.47 -8.61 -3.38
N ALA A 158 -3.41 -7.84 -2.30
CA ALA A 158 -3.92 -8.25 -1.00
C ALA A 158 -5.44 -8.43 -1.09
N GLY A 159 -5.99 -9.48 -0.45
CA GLY A 159 -7.42 -9.78 -0.53
C GLY A 159 -7.90 -10.28 -1.89
N ALA A 160 -7.00 -10.45 -2.87
CA ALA A 160 -7.30 -10.96 -4.21
C ALA A 160 -8.27 -10.08 -5.04
N TYR A 161 -8.25 -8.74 -4.87
CA TYR A 161 -9.10 -7.83 -5.65
C TYR A 161 -8.45 -6.46 -5.89
N SER A 162 -9.01 -5.68 -6.82
CA SER A 162 -8.65 -4.29 -7.10
C SER A 162 -9.89 -3.41 -7.15
N ILE A 163 -9.90 -2.32 -6.37
CA ILE A 163 -10.98 -1.34 -6.35
C ILE A 163 -11.16 -0.62 -7.71
N ASN A 164 -10.11 -0.52 -8.50
CA ASN A 164 -10.11 0.21 -9.78
C ASN A 164 -10.66 -0.62 -10.95
N ASP A 165 -10.87 -1.92 -10.75
CA ASP A 165 -11.23 -2.88 -11.79
C ASP A 165 -12.62 -3.50 -11.50
N LYS A 166 -12.89 -4.69 -12.01
CA LYS A 166 -14.20 -5.37 -11.90
C LYS A 166 -14.65 -5.64 -10.47
N ALA A 167 -13.74 -5.66 -9.48
CA ALA A 167 -14.16 -5.76 -8.09
C ALA A 167 -15.05 -4.59 -7.64
N SER A 168 -15.00 -3.45 -8.32
CA SER A 168 -15.93 -2.34 -8.08
C SER A 168 -17.41 -2.72 -8.23
N LEU A 169 -17.73 -3.80 -8.97
CA LEU A 169 -19.08 -4.30 -9.15
C LEU A 169 -19.67 -4.94 -7.89
N PHE A 170 -18.82 -5.43 -6.98
CA PHE A 170 -19.27 -6.09 -5.75
C PHE A 170 -18.79 -5.40 -4.46
N ILE A 171 -18.11 -4.27 -4.55
CA ILE A 171 -17.85 -3.41 -3.39
C ILE A 171 -19.09 -2.57 -3.11
N SER A 172 -19.80 -2.86 -2.02
CA SER A 172 -21.02 -2.15 -1.63
C SER A 172 -20.76 -0.88 -0.83
N LYS A 173 -19.65 -0.86 -0.05
CA LYS A 173 -19.32 0.27 0.82
C LYS A 173 -17.83 0.37 1.08
N ILE A 174 -17.35 1.60 1.17
CA ILE A 174 -16.01 1.94 1.64
C ILE A 174 -16.15 2.97 2.78
N ASN A 175 -15.58 2.67 3.93
CA ASN A 175 -15.51 3.58 5.07
C ASN A 175 -14.05 3.90 5.35
N GLY A 176 -13.60 5.08 4.92
CA GLY A 176 -12.22 5.54 4.96
C GLY A 176 -11.75 6.11 3.62
N SER A 177 -10.51 5.87 3.26
CA SER A 177 -9.87 6.41 2.06
C SER A 177 -9.76 5.39 0.92
N SER A 178 -10.29 5.72 -0.26
CA SER A 178 -10.15 4.89 -1.46
C SER A 178 -8.67 4.73 -1.87
N SER A 179 -7.85 5.76 -1.70
CA SER A 179 -6.42 5.68 -1.97
C SER A 179 -5.70 4.73 -0.99
N ASN A 180 -6.20 4.58 0.25
CA ASN A 180 -5.71 3.56 1.17
C ASN A 180 -6.06 2.15 0.70
N VAL A 181 -7.25 1.93 0.10
CA VAL A 181 -7.63 0.64 -0.48
C VAL A 181 -6.68 0.25 -1.62
N ILE A 182 -6.24 1.21 -2.43
CA ILE A 182 -5.23 1.01 -3.48
C ILE A 182 -3.85 0.69 -2.87
N GLY A 183 -3.64 1.06 -1.61
CA GLY A 183 -2.42 0.76 -0.86
C GLY A 183 -1.48 1.94 -0.66
N LEU A 184 -1.96 3.18 -0.86
CA LEU A 184 -1.19 4.39 -0.62
C LEU A 184 -2.12 5.50 -0.07
N PRO A 185 -2.21 5.70 1.25
CA PRO A 185 -3.14 6.65 1.86
C PRO A 185 -2.69 8.10 1.62
N MET A 186 -3.07 8.66 0.46
CA MET A 186 -2.58 9.95 -0.05
C MET A 186 -2.83 11.12 0.91
N HIS A 187 -3.96 11.14 1.64
CA HIS A 187 -4.24 12.17 2.63
C HIS A 187 -3.19 12.19 3.77
N LYS A 188 -2.82 11.01 4.28
CA LYS A 188 -1.78 10.85 5.31
C LYS A 188 -0.40 11.27 4.79
N ILE A 189 -0.07 10.85 3.58
CA ILE A 189 1.19 11.24 2.92
C ILE A 189 1.24 12.75 2.77
N TYR A 190 0.16 13.39 2.29
CA TYR A 190 0.07 14.83 2.16
C TYR A 190 0.27 15.55 3.50
N GLU A 191 -0.42 15.11 4.57
CA GLU A 191 -0.30 15.67 5.92
C GLU A 191 1.14 15.59 6.43
N ILE A 192 1.78 14.43 6.32
CA ILE A 192 3.17 14.22 6.77
C ILE A 192 4.13 15.09 5.95
N LEU A 193 4.00 15.11 4.63
CA LEU A 193 4.89 15.90 3.76
C LEU A 193 4.78 17.39 4.08
N LYS A 194 3.57 17.89 4.30
CA LYS A 194 3.31 19.29 4.66
C LYS A 194 3.83 19.63 6.05
N ASN A 195 3.49 18.84 7.06
CA ASN A 195 3.72 19.19 8.46
C ASN A 195 5.14 18.86 8.93
N ASP A 196 5.70 17.73 8.49
CA ASP A 196 6.99 17.24 8.96
C ASP A 196 8.15 17.56 8.02
N PHE A 197 7.88 17.69 6.72
CA PHE A 197 8.92 17.98 5.71
C PHE A 197 8.78 19.36 5.07
N GLY A 198 7.70 20.10 5.39
CA GLY A 198 7.44 21.44 4.85
C GLY A 198 7.24 21.44 3.33
N LEU A 199 6.76 20.32 2.77
CA LEU A 199 6.55 20.13 1.34
C LEU A 199 5.04 20.17 1.04
N ASN A 200 4.60 21.20 0.30
CA ASN A 200 3.22 21.31 -0.14
C ASN A 200 3.09 20.77 -1.58
N LEU A 201 2.43 19.63 -1.73
CA LEU A 201 2.27 18.98 -3.04
C LEU A 201 1.41 19.77 -4.06
N PHE A 202 0.61 20.74 -3.61
CA PHE A 202 -0.14 21.62 -4.50
C PHE A 202 0.70 22.77 -5.08
N HIS A 203 1.93 22.92 -4.64
CA HIS A 203 2.87 23.96 -5.12
C HIS A 203 4.05 23.34 -5.91
N MET A 204 3.87 22.09 -6.36
CA MET A 204 4.89 21.35 -7.13
C MET A 204 4.58 21.35 -8.61
#